data_c42a314f7790fc3900260a67db988e61
#
_entry.id   c42a314f7790fc3900260a67db988e61
#
_cell.length_a   1.000
_cell.length_b   1.000
_cell.length_c   1.000
_cell.angle_alpha   90.00
_cell.angle_beta   90.00
_cell.angle_gamma   90.00
#
_symmetry.space_group_name_H-M   'P 1'
#
loop_
_entity.id
_entity.type
_entity.pdbx_description
1 polymer ?
#
loop_
_entity_poly.entity_id
_entity_poly.type
_entity_poly.pdbx_seq_one_letter_code
_entity_poly.pdbx_strand_id
1 'polypeptide(L)'
;MEPKEALTRLRHERGLSQDEVASRVFVTRQAVSRWENGETVPGVETLKLLSALYDVSINTLLGSPETLRCQRCGMPLEDGIMSREPDHTINQHYCQWCYADGQFPEMALHDFIDFLVSQHFIPGLTDEQARADYEENLPGLDYWKNRL
;
A
#
# COMPACT_ATOMS: atom_id res chain seq x y z
N MET A 1 -4.19 11.63 -13.37
CA MET A 1 -2.78 12.08 -13.33
C MET A 1 -1.93 11.09 -14.11
N GLU A 2 -1.06 11.57 -14.97
CA GLU A 2 -0.16 10.69 -15.72
C GLU A 2 1.05 10.28 -14.87
N PRO A 3 1.70 9.13 -15.17
CA PRO A 3 2.88 8.67 -14.42
C PRO A 3 3.99 9.72 -14.33
N LYS A 4 4.26 10.46 -15.41
CA LYS A 4 5.28 11.52 -15.43
C LYS A 4 5.03 12.60 -14.39
N GLU A 5 3.78 12.98 -14.20
CA GLU A 5 3.37 14.00 -13.22
C GLU A 5 3.51 13.48 -11.79
N ALA A 6 3.08 12.23 -11.55
CA ALA A 6 3.20 11.60 -10.25
C ALA A 6 4.67 11.45 -9.84
N LEU A 7 5.52 10.96 -10.71
CA LEU A 7 6.95 10.77 -10.44
C LEU A 7 7.66 12.09 -10.16
N THR A 8 7.39 13.12 -10.95
CA THR A 8 7.97 14.46 -10.75
C THR A 8 7.53 15.05 -9.43
N ARG A 9 6.24 15.01 -9.13
CA ARG A 9 5.67 15.55 -7.88
C ARG A 9 6.25 14.86 -6.66
N LEU A 10 6.27 13.52 -6.64
CA LEU A 10 6.77 12.76 -5.50
C LEU A 10 8.25 13.04 -5.23
N ARG A 11 9.06 13.15 -6.28
CA ARG A 11 10.46 13.50 -6.12
C ARG A 11 10.62 14.88 -5.48
N HIS A 12 9.88 15.88 -5.97
CA HIS A 12 9.91 17.23 -5.40
C HIS A 12 9.42 17.26 -3.96
N GLU A 13 8.35 16.56 -3.64
CA GLU A 13 7.81 16.48 -2.28
C GLU A 13 8.81 15.87 -1.29
N ARG A 14 9.68 14.98 -1.75
CA ARG A 14 10.73 14.35 -0.93
C ARG A 14 12.03 15.15 -0.94
N GLY A 15 12.11 16.27 -1.65
CA GLY A 15 13.30 17.10 -1.72
C GLY A 15 14.49 16.42 -2.42
N LEU A 16 14.25 15.48 -3.31
CA LEU A 16 15.30 14.73 -4.01
C LEU A 16 15.57 15.30 -5.40
N SER A 17 16.85 15.26 -5.82
CA SER A 17 17.24 15.53 -7.20
C SER A 17 17.04 14.29 -8.08
N GLN A 18 17.07 14.47 -9.39
CA GLN A 18 17.04 13.34 -10.33
C GLN A 18 18.24 12.41 -10.13
N ASP A 19 19.43 12.95 -9.85
CA ASP A 19 20.62 12.17 -9.54
C ASP A 19 20.48 11.34 -8.28
N GLU A 20 19.88 11.90 -7.22
CA GLU A 20 19.66 11.20 -5.97
C GLU A 20 18.68 10.04 -6.15
N VAL A 21 17.59 10.24 -6.87
CA VAL A 21 16.61 9.17 -7.18
C VAL A 21 17.31 8.08 -8.01
N ALA A 22 18.03 8.46 -9.07
CA ALA A 22 18.74 7.53 -9.92
C ALA A 22 19.71 6.63 -9.14
N SER A 23 20.46 7.23 -8.22
CA SER A 23 21.38 6.50 -7.34
C SER A 23 20.66 5.51 -6.43
N ARG A 24 19.51 5.88 -5.88
CA ARG A 24 18.76 5.06 -4.93
C ARG A 24 18.01 3.90 -5.59
N VAL A 25 17.65 4.02 -6.86
CA VAL A 25 16.94 2.95 -7.60
C VAL A 25 17.82 2.29 -8.67
N PHE A 26 19.13 2.55 -8.62
CA PHE A 26 20.15 1.88 -9.45
C PHE A 26 19.94 2.06 -10.95
N VAL A 27 19.60 3.28 -11.37
CA VAL A 27 19.44 3.66 -12.77
C VAL A 27 20.26 4.90 -13.08
N THR A 28 20.27 5.32 -14.35
CA THR A 28 20.94 6.55 -14.76
C THR A 28 20.02 7.76 -14.54
N ARG A 29 20.60 8.95 -14.40
CA ARG A 29 19.85 10.21 -14.35
C ARG A 29 18.99 10.39 -15.59
N GLN A 30 19.52 9.99 -16.77
CA GLN A 30 18.77 10.06 -18.03
C GLN A 30 17.49 9.24 -17.98
N ALA A 31 17.51 8.08 -17.33
CA ALA A 31 16.31 7.26 -17.15
C ALA A 31 15.25 8.01 -16.35
N VAL A 32 15.63 8.60 -15.21
CA VAL A 32 14.71 9.42 -14.39
C VAL A 32 14.17 10.59 -15.19
N SER A 33 15.01 11.30 -15.93
CA SER A 33 14.60 12.41 -16.77
C SER A 33 13.57 11.99 -17.83
N ARG A 34 13.77 10.84 -18.47
CA ARG A 34 12.83 10.29 -19.47
C ARG A 34 11.48 9.95 -18.87
N TRP A 35 11.45 9.38 -17.66
CA TRP A 35 10.20 9.10 -16.97
C TRP A 35 9.41 10.38 -16.68
N GLU A 36 10.09 11.40 -16.19
CA GLU A 36 9.48 12.69 -15.85
C GLU A 36 9.06 13.51 -17.07
N ASN A 37 9.70 13.28 -18.22
CA ASN A 37 9.31 13.88 -19.50
C ASN A 37 8.21 13.10 -20.24
N GLY A 38 7.85 11.91 -19.74
CA GLY A 38 6.85 11.06 -20.36
C GLY A 38 7.34 10.27 -21.56
N GLU A 39 8.64 10.19 -21.80
CA GLU A 39 9.23 9.43 -22.90
C GLU A 39 9.19 7.93 -22.66
N THR A 40 9.40 7.50 -21.40
CA THR A 40 9.37 6.10 -21.00
C THR A 40 8.70 5.98 -19.63
N VAL A 41 8.39 4.73 -19.23
CA VAL A 41 7.84 4.40 -17.91
C VAL A 41 8.80 3.43 -17.22
N PRO A 42 9.04 3.55 -15.90
CA PRO A 42 9.89 2.60 -15.17
C PRO A 42 9.40 1.16 -15.32
N GLY A 43 10.32 0.22 -15.41
CA GLY A 43 9.98 -1.20 -15.38
C GLY A 43 9.46 -1.66 -14.01
N VAL A 44 8.89 -2.86 -13.94
CA VAL A 44 8.25 -3.39 -12.71
C VAL A 44 9.20 -3.37 -11.52
N GLU A 45 10.43 -3.84 -11.67
CA GLU A 45 11.40 -3.87 -10.57
C GLU A 45 11.76 -2.46 -10.09
N THR A 46 11.90 -1.51 -11.01
CA THR A 46 12.16 -0.12 -10.67
C THR A 46 10.95 0.52 -9.98
N LEU A 47 9.73 0.20 -10.42
CA LEU A 47 8.51 0.67 -9.76
C LEU A 47 8.44 0.20 -8.31
N LYS A 48 8.84 -1.03 -8.02
CA LYS A 48 8.91 -1.54 -6.64
C LYS A 48 9.90 -0.73 -5.79
N LEU A 49 11.06 -0.40 -6.34
CA LEU A 49 12.06 0.40 -5.65
C LEU A 49 11.56 1.84 -5.41
N LEU A 50 10.95 2.45 -6.41
CA LEU A 50 10.37 3.79 -6.28
C LEU A 50 9.22 3.82 -5.27
N SER A 51 8.38 2.80 -5.27
CA SER A 51 7.30 2.62 -4.31
C SER A 51 7.84 2.62 -2.87
N ALA A 52 8.90 1.87 -2.63
CA ALA A 52 9.57 1.83 -1.33
C ALA A 52 10.25 3.17 -0.97
N LEU A 53 10.90 3.80 -1.94
CA LEU A 53 11.60 5.08 -1.75
C LEU A 53 10.64 6.21 -1.39
N TYR A 54 9.52 6.31 -2.08
CA TYR A 54 8.53 7.36 -1.89
C TYR A 54 7.44 7.01 -0.87
N ASP A 55 7.42 5.78 -0.37
CA ASP A 55 6.40 5.26 0.56
C ASP A 55 4.98 5.42 0.00
N VAL A 56 4.80 5.04 -1.25
CA VAL A 56 3.52 5.08 -1.97
C VAL A 56 3.29 3.77 -2.72
N SER A 57 2.03 3.49 -3.09
CA SER A 57 1.72 2.32 -3.92
C SER A 57 2.22 2.49 -5.36
N ILE A 58 2.40 1.37 -6.05
CA ILE A 58 2.70 1.39 -7.49
C ILE A 58 1.56 2.07 -8.27
N ASN A 59 0.32 1.88 -7.84
CA ASN A 59 -0.83 2.56 -8.45
C ASN A 59 -0.68 4.09 -8.37
N THR A 60 -0.23 4.61 -7.24
CA THR A 60 0.06 6.05 -7.10
C THR A 60 1.15 6.50 -8.07
N LEU A 61 2.21 5.71 -8.24
CA LEU A 61 3.28 6.02 -9.21
C LEU A 61 2.77 6.06 -10.65
N LEU A 62 1.82 5.20 -10.98
CA LEU A 62 1.21 5.13 -12.30
C LEU A 62 0.07 6.13 -12.50
N GLY A 63 -0.23 6.92 -11.47
CA GLY A 63 -1.30 7.92 -11.53
C GLY A 63 -2.72 7.34 -11.50
N SER A 64 -2.87 6.08 -11.11
CA SER A 64 -4.17 5.42 -10.99
C SER A 64 -4.75 5.66 -9.58
N PRO A 65 -5.97 6.19 -9.45
CA PRO A 65 -6.56 6.50 -8.16
C PRO A 65 -7.30 5.34 -7.50
N GLU A 66 -7.07 4.10 -7.91
CA GLU A 66 -7.77 2.95 -7.32
C GLU A 66 -7.46 2.82 -5.83
N THR A 67 -8.52 2.74 -5.01
CA THR A 67 -8.40 2.51 -3.59
C THR A 67 -8.24 1.01 -3.34
N LEU A 68 -7.06 0.60 -2.89
CA LEU A 68 -6.80 -0.76 -2.46
C LEU A 68 -7.38 -0.96 -1.05
N ARG A 69 -7.65 -2.22 -0.69
CA ARG A 69 -8.12 -2.58 0.65
C ARG A 69 -7.24 -3.66 1.24
N CYS A 70 -7.01 -3.58 2.55
CA CYS A 70 -6.31 -4.63 3.28
C CYS A 70 -7.11 -5.93 3.20
N GLN A 71 -6.47 -7.00 2.77
CA GLN A 71 -7.13 -8.30 2.57
C GLN A 71 -7.30 -9.10 3.88
N ARG A 72 -7.06 -8.48 5.02
CA ARG A 72 -7.32 -9.06 6.33
C ARG A 72 -8.34 -8.27 7.14
N CYS A 73 -8.17 -6.96 7.29
CA CYS A 73 -9.10 -6.12 8.08
C CYS A 73 -10.08 -5.30 7.22
N GLY A 74 -9.86 -5.22 5.91
CA GLY A 74 -10.75 -4.52 4.99
C GLY A 74 -10.62 -3.00 4.97
N MET A 75 -9.71 -2.42 5.76
CA MET A 75 -9.52 -0.97 5.75
C MET A 75 -8.97 -0.49 4.41
N PRO A 76 -9.29 0.74 3.98
CA PRO A 76 -8.64 1.31 2.80
C PRO A 76 -7.13 1.40 2.99
N LEU A 77 -6.38 1.02 1.96
CA LEU A 77 -4.91 1.11 1.96
C LEU A 77 -4.51 2.44 1.32
N GLU A 78 -4.14 3.40 2.15
CA GLU A 78 -3.59 4.67 1.73
C GLU A 78 -2.07 4.64 1.77
N ASP A 79 -1.44 5.59 1.07
CA ASP A 79 0.02 5.72 1.10
C ASP A 79 0.49 5.96 2.54
N GLY A 80 1.56 5.28 2.93
CA GLY A 80 2.13 5.37 4.27
C GLY A 80 1.59 4.37 5.29
N ILE A 81 0.50 3.65 4.98
CA ILE A 81 -0.06 2.63 5.89
C ILE A 81 0.02 1.20 5.36
N MET A 82 0.54 1.01 4.14
CA MET A 82 0.78 -0.31 3.59
C MET A 82 1.90 -1.01 4.33
N SER A 83 1.81 -2.32 4.45
CA SER A 83 2.88 -3.13 5.05
C SER A 83 4.10 -3.22 4.13
N ARG A 84 5.18 -3.75 4.67
CA ARG A 84 6.41 -4.01 3.93
C ARG A 84 6.82 -5.45 4.05
N GLU A 85 7.41 -5.96 2.98
CA GLU A 85 8.07 -7.26 2.98
C GLU A 85 9.40 -7.18 3.74
N PRO A 86 10.00 -8.35 4.11
CA PRO A 86 11.32 -8.35 4.77
C PRO A 86 12.43 -7.63 3.99
N ASP A 87 12.31 -7.53 2.67
CA ASP A 87 13.24 -6.79 1.81
C ASP A 87 12.91 -5.29 1.70
N HIS A 88 11.96 -4.80 2.52
CA HIS A 88 11.48 -3.42 2.58
C HIS A 88 10.64 -2.95 1.39
N THR A 89 10.30 -3.83 0.44
CA THR A 89 9.33 -3.49 -0.61
C THR A 89 7.94 -3.38 -0.03
N ILE A 90 7.09 -2.55 -0.66
CA ILE A 90 5.72 -2.35 -0.18
C ILE A 90 4.84 -3.53 -0.57
N ASN A 91 4.07 -4.03 0.41
CA ASN A 91 3.00 -4.99 0.18
C ASN A 91 1.68 -4.22 0.01
N GLN A 92 1.07 -4.32 -1.16
CA GLN A 92 -0.15 -3.58 -1.48
C GLN A 92 -1.44 -4.34 -1.13
N HIS A 93 -1.34 -5.47 -0.45
CA HIS A 93 -2.47 -6.32 -0.09
C HIS A 93 -2.86 -6.22 1.39
N TYR A 94 -1.95 -5.75 2.23
CA TYR A 94 -2.15 -5.70 3.68
C TYR A 94 -1.64 -4.40 4.28
N CYS A 95 -2.31 -3.94 5.34
CA CYS A 95 -1.83 -2.79 6.10
C CYS A 95 -0.70 -3.19 7.06
N GLN A 96 0.05 -2.20 7.53
CA GLN A 96 1.20 -2.40 8.41
C GLN A 96 0.85 -3.03 9.77
N TRP A 97 -0.42 -2.98 10.18
CA TRP A 97 -0.87 -3.59 11.45
C TRP A 97 -1.29 -5.05 11.28
N CYS A 98 -1.70 -5.45 10.07
CA CYS A 98 -2.09 -6.82 9.79
C CYS A 98 -0.93 -7.70 9.37
N TYR A 99 0.10 -7.12 8.76
CA TYR A 99 1.24 -7.85 8.23
C TYR A 99 2.51 -7.05 8.47
N ALA A 100 3.52 -7.66 9.05
CA ALA A 100 4.82 -7.03 9.27
C ALA A 100 5.92 -8.10 9.28
N ASP A 101 7.05 -7.76 8.68
CA ASP A 101 8.26 -8.61 8.67
C ASP A 101 8.00 -10.04 8.17
N GLY A 102 7.14 -10.18 7.18
CA GLY A 102 6.81 -11.48 6.58
C GLY A 102 5.81 -12.31 7.39
N GLN A 103 5.19 -11.74 8.42
CA GLN A 103 4.33 -12.49 9.34
C GLN A 103 2.99 -11.79 9.60
N PHE A 104 1.95 -12.62 9.81
CA PHE A 104 0.66 -12.17 10.32
C PHE A 104 0.57 -12.60 11.81
N PRO A 105 0.12 -11.69 12.70
CA PRO A 105 -0.25 -12.13 14.05
C PRO A 105 -1.35 -13.18 13.97
N GLU A 106 -1.15 -14.34 14.61
CA GLU A 106 -2.16 -15.39 14.63
C GLU A 106 -3.37 -14.99 15.47
N MET A 107 -4.55 -15.08 14.87
CA MET A 107 -5.80 -14.78 15.55
C MET A 107 -6.95 -15.40 14.76
N ALA A 108 -7.89 -16.04 15.45
CA ALA A 108 -9.09 -16.57 14.83
C ALA A 108 -9.99 -15.40 14.36
N LEU A 109 -10.81 -15.64 13.32
CA LEU A 109 -11.68 -14.60 12.78
C LEU A 109 -12.57 -13.97 13.85
N HIS A 110 -13.17 -14.79 14.72
CA HIS A 110 -14.03 -14.31 15.81
C HIS A 110 -13.28 -13.32 16.72
N ASP A 111 -12.11 -13.69 17.19
CA ASP A 111 -11.28 -12.84 18.07
C ASP A 111 -10.81 -11.57 17.34
N PHE A 112 -10.51 -11.70 16.07
CA PHE A 112 -10.11 -10.57 15.23
C PHE A 112 -11.24 -9.55 15.06
N ILE A 113 -12.48 -10.03 14.84
CA ILE A 113 -13.66 -9.18 14.80
C ILE A 113 -13.89 -8.47 16.13
N ASP A 114 -13.78 -9.18 17.25
CA ASP A 114 -13.88 -8.59 18.59
C ASP A 114 -12.86 -7.46 18.78
N PHE A 115 -11.62 -7.70 18.36
CA PHE A 115 -10.57 -6.67 18.39
C PHE A 115 -10.94 -5.44 17.53
N LEU A 116 -11.36 -5.65 16.28
CA LEU A 116 -11.71 -4.55 15.37
C LEU A 116 -12.89 -3.72 15.90
N VAL A 117 -13.91 -4.38 16.45
CA VAL A 117 -15.05 -3.70 17.07
C VAL A 117 -14.58 -2.84 18.24
N SER A 118 -13.70 -3.35 19.09
CA SER A 118 -13.18 -2.62 20.26
C SER A 118 -12.39 -1.36 19.89
N GLN A 119 -11.83 -1.29 18.68
CA GLN A 119 -11.04 -0.15 18.22
C GLN A 119 -11.89 0.97 17.62
N HIS A 120 -13.16 0.74 17.36
CA HIS A 120 -14.09 1.73 16.79
C HIS A 120 -13.59 2.38 15.49
N PHE A 121 -13.00 1.57 14.60
CA PHE A 121 -12.42 2.06 13.34
C PHE A 121 -13.46 2.59 12.33
N ILE A 122 -14.72 2.20 12.45
CA ILE A 122 -15.78 2.65 11.54
C ILE A 122 -16.60 3.74 12.23
N PRO A 123 -16.44 5.03 11.83
CA PRO A 123 -17.17 6.11 12.45
C PRO A 123 -18.68 5.99 12.23
N GLY A 124 -19.45 6.34 13.24
CA GLY A 124 -20.92 6.42 13.14
C GLY A 124 -21.66 5.10 13.27
N LEU A 125 -20.96 3.97 13.44
CA LEU A 125 -21.58 2.67 13.69
C LEU A 125 -21.56 2.32 15.18
N THR A 126 -22.63 1.67 15.66
CA THR A 126 -22.62 1.01 16.98
C THR A 126 -21.75 -0.25 16.91
N ASP A 127 -21.36 -0.79 18.07
CA ASP A 127 -20.58 -2.03 18.14
C ASP A 127 -21.31 -3.18 17.44
N GLU A 128 -22.63 -3.28 17.58
CA GLU A 128 -23.43 -4.31 16.93
C GLU A 128 -23.44 -4.15 15.40
N GLN A 129 -23.55 -2.91 14.92
CA GLN A 129 -23.52 -2.61 13.49
C GLN A 129 -22.14 -2.88 12.88
N ALA A 130 -21.07 -2.49 13.58
CA ALA A 130 -19.70 -2.74 13.15
C ALA A 130 -19.43 -4.24 13.09
N ARG A 131 -19.86 -5.00 14.11
CA ARG A 131 -19.72 -6.46 14.13
C ARG A 131 -20.42 -7.11 12.95
N ALA A 132 -21.65 -6.73 12.68
CA ALA A 132 -22.42 -7.25 11.54
C ALA A 132 -21.73 -6.98 10.21
N ASP A 133 -21.17 -5.78 10.05
CA ASP A 133 -20.41 -5.41 8.86
C ASP A 133 -19.17 -6.29 8.69
N TYR A 134 -18.38 -6.47 9.74
CA TYR A 134 -17.19 -7.31 9.69
C TYR A 134 -17.54 -8.78 9.43
N GLU A 135 -18.57 -9.32 10.06
CA GLU A 135 -19.00 -10.71 9.87
C GLU A 135 -19.47 -10.97 8.43
N GLU A 136 -20.04 -9.97 7.78
CA GLU A 136 -20.47 -10.06 6.38
C GLU A 136 -19.28 -9.95 5.41
N ASN A 137 -18.36 -9.03 5.64
CA ASN A 137 -17.35 -8.65 4.66
C ASN A 137 -15.99 -9.33 4.83
N LEU A 138 -15.53 -9.60 6.04
CA LEU A 138 -14.21 -10.17 6.25
C LEU A 138 -14.03 -11.57 5.67
N PRO A 139 -14.99 -12.50 5.78
CA PRO A 139 -14.78 -13.85 5.25
C PRO A 139 -14.48 -13.92 3.76
N GLY A 140 -14.90 -12.91 2.98
CA GLY A 140 -14.63 -12.81 1.54
C GLY A 140 -13.24 -12.27 1.18
N LEU A 141 -12.48 -11.76 2.15
CA LEU A 141 -11.14 -11.23 1.91
C LEU A 141 -10.13 -12.37 1.74
N ASP A 142 -9.07 -12.12 0.97
CA ASP A 142 -8.09 -13.15 0.60
C ASP A 142 -7.46 -13.88 1.79
N TYR A 143 -7.19 -13.17 2.87
CA TYR A 143 -6.64 -13.80 4.08
C TYR A 143 -7.58 -14.84 4.68
N TRP A 144 -8.86 -14.51 4.81
CA TRP A 144 -9.83 -15.34 5.51
C TRP A 144 -10.44 -16.44 4.66
N LYS A 145 -10.75 -16.17 3.39
CA LYS A 145 -11.40 -17.16 2.50
C LYS A 145 -10.59 -18.44 2.32
N ASN A 146 -9.27 -18.38 2.49
CA ASN A 146 -8.39 -19.53 2.37
C ASN A 146 -8.15 -20.24 3.72
N ARG A 147 -8.71 -19.72 4.82
CA ARG A 147 -8.54 -20.24 6.18
C ARG A 147 -9.83 -20.72 6.83
N LEU A 148 -10.97 -20.43 6.22
CA LEU A 148 -12.29 -20.81 6.71
C LEU A 148 -12.81 -22.11 6.09
#